data_2f837a345ef54be4342ef3ac40958122
#
_entry.id   2f837a345ef54be4342ef3ac40958122
#
_cell.length_a   1.000
_cell.length_b   1.000
_cell.length_c   1.000
_cell.angle_alpha   90.00
_cell.angle_beta   90.00
_cell.angle_gamma   90.00
#
_symmetry.space_group_name_H-M   'P 1'
#
loop_
_entity.id
_entity.type
_entity.pdbx_description
1 polymer ?
#
loop_
_entity_poly.entity_id
_entity_poly.type
_entity_poly.pdbx_seq_one_letter_code
_entity_poly.pdbx_strand_id
1 'polypeptide(L)'
;MANDAHDLAMQAKAWPFEEARKVFKRIGGKTPEKGYVLFETGYGPSGLPHIGTFGEVLRTSMVRRAFQEISDVPTRLFAFSDDMDGFRSVPDNIPQQEMMAEHLGKPLTSVPDPFGTHESFGAHNNARLQAFLDDFGFDYEFVSATDCYTSGRFDDALMQLLRCYDDVMGVMLPSLGEERQKTYSPFLPVCEKTGKVLQVPVLDTNLDAGTIVYQDEDGTKVETSVTGGRCKIQWKPDWAMRWYALGVDYEMSGKDLIDSVHLSGRICRALGGRPPESYTYELFLDENGEKISKSRGNGLTIEEWLAYAPNDSLALFMFQKPRAAKRLHFDVIPKTVDEYLTFLRKFPDEDDTKQLANPSWHIHAGSPPVEDVPVSFSLLLNLAGVCNTEDKSVLWGFITRYAPEATPENDHLLDEMVGRAINY
;
A
#
# COMPACT_ATOMS: atom_id res chain seq x y z
N MET A 1 -9.49 -29.00 -19.89
CA MET A 1 -9.05 -28.76 -18.48
C MET A 1 -8.37 -27.39 -18.32
N ALA A 2 -7.21 -27.08 -18.95
CA ALA A 2 -6.59 -25.74 -18.79
C ALA A 2 -7.44 -24.60 -19.41
N ASN A 3 -8.08 -24.82 -20.57
CA ASN A 3 -9.02 -23.84 -21.16
C ASN A 3 -10.25 -23.58 -20.29
N ASP A 4 -10.76 -24.60 -19.59
CA ASP A 4 -11.95 -24.47 -18.76
C ASP A 4 -11.68 -23.59 -17.52
N ALA A 5 -10.50 -23.76 -16.87
CA ALA A 5 -10.13 -22.95 -15.71
C ALA A 5 -9.93 -21.47 -16.08
N HIS A 6 -9.24 -21.19 -17.19
CA HIS A 6 -9.08 -19.83 -17.71
C HIS A 6 -10.43 -19.19 -18.04
N ASP A 7 -11.34 -19.91 -18.72
CA ASP A 7 -12.64 -19.40 -19.08
C ASP A 7 -13.52 -19.12 -17.86
N LEU A 8 -13.43 -19.96 -16.82
CA LEU A 8 -14.09 -19.71 -15.54
C LEU A 8 -13.55 -18.46 -14.83
N ALA A 9 -12.21 -18.31 -14.76
CA ALA A 9 -11.57 -17.13 -14.19
C ALA A 9 -11.94 -15.85 -14.95
N MET A 10 -12.00 -15.91 -16.29
CA MET A 10 -12.46 -14.80 -17.13
C MET A 10 -13.92 -14.39 -16.90
N GLN A 11 -14.74 -15.27 -16.33
CA GLN A 11 -16.16 -15.00 -16.01
C GLN A 11 -16.40 -14.75 -14.52
N ALA A 12 -15.42 -14.96 -13.66
CA ALA A 12 -15.54 -14.80 -12.22
C ALA A 12 -15.96 -13.37 -11.84
N LYS A 13 -16.90 -13.26 -10.89
CA LYS A 13 -17.56 -11.99 -10.52
C LYS A 13 -16.94 -11.30 -9.31
N ALA A 14 -15.97 -11.94 -8.63
CA ALA A 14 -15.28 -11.28 -7.53
C ALA A 14 -14.51 -10.06 -8.05
N TRP A 15 -14.51 -8.98 -7.29
CA TRP A 15 -13.91 -7.70 -7.71
C TRP A 15 -12.42 -7.80 -8.12
N PRO A 16 -11.56 -8.67 -7.54
CA PRO A 16 -10.19 -8.81 -8.02
C PRO A 16 -10.13 -9.29 -9.47
N PHE A 17 -11.02 -10.19 -9.89
CA PHE A 17 -11.11 -10.63 -11.28
C PHE A 17 -11.64 -9.53 -12.21
N GLU A 18 -12.55 -8.69 -11.74
CA GLU A 18 -13.01 -7.52 -12.52
C GLU A 18 -11.86 -6.57 -12.81
N GLU A 19 -11.01 -6.30 -11.82
CA GLU A 19 -9.82 -5.47 -11.97
C GLU A 19 -8.76 -6.15 -12.84
N ALA A 20 -8.50 -7.44 -12.64
CA ALA A 20 -7.58 -8.22 -13.44
C ALA A 20 -7.94 -8.19 -14.95
N ARG A 21 -9.22 -8.28 -15.29
CA ARG A 21 -9.69 -8.14 -16.69
C ARG A 21 -9.42 -6.76 -17.28
N LYS A 22 -9.44 -5.69 -16.50
CA LYS A 22 -9.04 -4.35 -16.98
C LYS A 22 -7.56 -4.35 -17.37
N VAL A 23 -6.71 -4.93 -16.53
CA VAL A 23 -5.27 -5.07 -16.80
C VAL A 23 -5.05 -5.95 -18.04
N PHE A 24 -5.73 -7.07 -18.15
CA PHE A 24 -5.66 -7.95 -19.33
C PHE A 24 -6.07 -7.22 -20.61
N LYS A 25 -7.16 -6.46 -20.58
CA LYS A 25 -7.59 -5.63 -21.69
C LYS A 25 -6.57 -4.53 -22.02
N ARG A 26 -5.95 -3.91 -20.98
CA ARG A 26 -4.93 -2.88 -21.15
C ARG A 26 -3.75 -3.38 -21.99
N ILE A 27 -3.28 -4.60 -21.74
CA ILE A 27 -2.15 -5.18 -22.46
C ILE A 27 -2.57 -5.87 -23.78
N GLY A 28 -3.88 -5.88 -24.10
CA GLY A 28 -4.41 -6.55 -25.30
C GLY A 28 -4.19 -8.06 -25.31
N GLY A 29 -4.12 -8.69 -24.13
CA GLY A 29 -3.86 -10.13 -23.98
C GLY A 29 -2.46 -10.57 -24.40
N LYS A 30 -1.49 -9.63 -24.50
CA LYS A 30 -0.12 -9.91 -24.96
C LYS A 30 0.89 -9.44 -23.91
N THR A 31 2.04 -10.12 -23.87
CA THR A 31 3.14 -9.66 -23.03
C THR A 31 3.63 -8.28 -23.49
N PRO A 32 3.66 -7.28 -22.58
CA PRO A 32 4.22 -5.96 -22.88
C PRO A 32 5.71 -6.03 -23.28
N GLU A 33 6.22 -5.01 -23.98
CA GLU A 33 7.64 -4.96 -24.40
C GLU A 33 8.63 -5.12 -23.23
N LYS A 34 8.27 -4.61 -22.03
CA LYS A 34 9.08 -4.78 -20.80
C LYS A 34 9.09 -6.21 -20.24
N GLY A 35 8.34 -7.15 -20.84
CA GLY A 35 8.32 -8.58 -20.49
C GLY A 35 7.37 -8.97 -19.35
N TYR A 36 6.71 -8.04 -18.70
CA TYR A 36 5.82 -8.29 -17.55
C TYR A 36 4.75 -7.21 -17.37
N VAL A 37 3.74 -7.51 -16.57
CA VAL A 37 2.77 -6.56 -16.05
C VAL A 37 3.24 -6.06 -14.69
N LEU A 38 3.26 -4.74 -14.49
CA LEU A 38 3.69 -4.10 -13.26
C LEU A 38 2.51 -3.62 -12.44
N PHE A 39 2.39 -4.18 -11.24
CA PHE A 39 1.55 -3.69 -10.15
C PHE A 39 2.40 -2.84 -9.22
N GLU A 40 1.85 -1.76 -8.67
CA GLU A 40 2.57 -0.88 -7.76
C GLU A 40 1.71 -0.52 -6.55
N THR A 41 2.36 -0.34 -5.41
CA THR A 41 1.81 0.26 -4.20
C THR A 41 2.78 1.33 -3.70
N GLY A 42 2.26 2.44 -3.18
CA GLY A 42 3.06 3.56 -2.70
C GLY A 42 3.13 3.63 -1.17
N TYR A 43 4.28 4.00 -0.64
CA TYR A 43 4.50 4.18 0.79
C TYR A 43 5.35 5.42 1.08
N GLY A 44 4.85 6.30 1.93
CA GLY A 44 5.63 7.42 2.46
C GLY A 44 6.31 7.05 3.78
N PRO A 45 7.64 6.90 3.84
CA PRO A 45 8.37 6.41 5.01
C PRO A 45 8.61 7.49 6.08
N SER A 46 7.66 8.37 6.29
CA SER A 46 7.64 9.37 7.37
C SER A 46 7.04 8.82 8.68
N GLY A 47 6.66 7.55 8.72
CA GLY A 47 6.09 6.86 9.87
C GLY A 47 5.94 5.37 9.62
N LEU A 48 5.50 4.61 10.64
CA LEU A 48 5.36 3.16 10.57
C LEU A 48 4.26 2.73 9.58
N PRO A 49 4.39 1.54 8.96
CA PRO A 49 3.31 0.89 8.24
C PRO A 49 2.07 0.75 9.12
N HIS A 50 0.91 0.77 8.52
CA HIS A 50 -0.36 0.69 9.23
C HIS A 50 -1.37 -0.15 8.46
N ILE A 51 -2.56 -0.30 9.04
CA ILE A 51 -3.65 -1.10 8.48
C ILE A 51 -4.05 -0.67 7.04
N GLY A 52 -3.88 0.60 6.69
CA GLY A 52 -4.06 1.10 5.32
C GLY A 52 -3.00 0.56 4.36
N THR A 53 -1.73 0.53 4.79
CA THR A 53 -0.60 -0.04 4.03
C THR A 53 -0.85 -1.53 3.77
N PHE A 54 -1.21 -2.29 4.82
CA PHE A 54 -1.59 -3.69 4.70
C PHE A 54 -2.73 -3.89 3.68
N GLY A 55 -3.81 -3.11 3.84
CA GLY A 55 -4.99 -3.24 2.97
C GLY A 55 -4.71 -2.92 1.50
N GLU A 56 -3.79 -2.01 1.21
CA GLU A 56 -3.41 -1.67 -0.16
C GLU A 56 -2.57 -2.78 -0.80
N VAL A 57 -1.51 -3.23 -0.12
CA VAL A 57 -0.66 -4.31 -0.63
C VAL A 57 -1.45 -5.61 -0.79
N LEU A 58 -2.29 -5.96 0.19
CA LEU A 58 -3.13 -7.15 0.14
C LEU A 58 -4.09 -7.12 -1.06
N ARG A 59 -4.83 -6.03 -1.21
CA ARG A 59 -5.80 -5.90 -2.32
C ARG A 59 -5.12 -5.92 -3.68
N THR A 60 -3.96 -5.27 -3.81
CA THR A 60 -3.16 -5.29 -5.04
C THR A 60 -2.65 -6.70 -5.32
N SER A 61 -2.22 -7.44 -4.31
CA SER A 61 -1.81 -8.84 -4.42
C SER A 61 -2.96 -9.75 -4.87
N MET A 62 -4.18 -9.50 -4.37
CA MET A 62 -5.38 -10.25 -4.81
C MET A 62 -5.70 -9.99 -6.29
N VAL A 63 -5.56 -8.75 -6.76
CA VAL A 63 -5.76 -8.42 -8.20
C VAL A 63 -4.66 -9.07 -9.05
N ARG A 64 -3.40 -9.00 -8.59
CA ARG A 64 -2.26 -9.66 -9.27
C ARG A 64 -2.49 -11.17 -9.38
N ARG A 65 -2.96 -11.81 -8.31
CA ARG A 65 -3.27 -13.25 -8.30
C ARG A 65 -4.41 -13.57 -9.27
N ALA A 66 -5.49 -12.80 -9.24
CA ALA A 66 -6.58 -12.96 -10.20
C ALA A 66 -6.12 -12.77 -11.66
N PHE A 67 -5.14 -11.88 -11.90
CA PHE A 67 -4.55 -11.71 -13.21
C PHE A 67 -3.73 -12.93 -13.65
N GLN A 68 -3.00 -13.57 -12.74
CA GLN A 68 -2.22 -14.79 -13.00
C GLN A 68 -3.12 -15.98 -13.37
N GLU A 69 -4.38 -16.00 -12.93
CA GLU A 69 -5.36 -17.04 -13.33
C GLU A 69 -5.91 -16.80 -14.75
N ILE A 70 -5.91 -15.56 -15.23
CA ILE A 70 -6.44 -15.22 -16.56
C ILE A 70 -5.34 -14.96 -17.59
N SER A 71 -4.06 -15.06 -17.22
CA SER A 71 -2.95 -14.78 -18.14
C SER A 71 -1.64 -15.37 -17.66
N ASP A 72 -0.90 -15.98 -18.59
CA ASP A 72 0.47 -16.48 -18.36
C ASP A 72 1.54 -15.37 -18.42
N VAL A 73 1.15 -14.11 -18.63
CA VAL A 73 2.09 -12.98 -18.68
C VAL A 73 2.74 -12.80 -17.30
N PRO A 74 4.09 -12.78 -17.23
CA PRO A 74 4.78 -12.54 -15.95
C PRO A 74 4.31 -11.26 -15.27
N THR A 75 4.29 -11.28 -13.95
CA THR A 75 3.86 -10.12 -13.13
C THR A 75 4.92 -9.75 -12.11
N ARG A 76 5.03 -8.45 -11.82
CA ARG A 76 5.82 -7.92 -10.71
C ARG A 76 4.95 -7.02 -9.84
N LEU A 77 5.23 -6.95 -8.56
CA LEU A 77 4.62 -6.01 -7.63
C LEU A 77 5.71 -5.17 -6.98
N PHE A 78 5.67 -3.87 -7.19
CA PHE A 78 6.58 -2.94 -6.51
C PHE A 78 5.91 -2.37 -5.25
N ALA A 79 6.62 -2.49 -4.12
CA ALA A 79 6.39 -1.68 -2.94
C ALA A 79 7.33 -0.47 -3.03
N PHE A 80 6.81 0.64 -3.55
CA PHE A 80 7.57 1.84 -3.83
C PHE A 80 7.59 2.76 -2.61
N SER A 81 8.78 3.10 -2.13
CA SER A 81 8.98 4.01 -1.01
C SER A 81 9.37 5.41 -1.50
N ASP A 82 8.60 6.42 -1.10
CA ASP A 82 8.87 7.84 -1.36
C ASP A 82 9.94 8.41 -0.39
N ASP A 83 11.02 7.68 -0.19
CA ASP A 83 12.08 7.96 0.79
C ASP A 83 12.98 9.15 0.46
N MET A 84 12.88 9.70 -0.75
CA MET A 84 13.52 10.96 -1.14
C MET A 84 12.69 12.20 -0.80
N ASP A 85 11.47 12.04 -0.29
CA ASP A 85 10.66 13.17 0.16
C ASP A 85 11.34 13.94 1.28
N GLY A 86 11.18 15.27 1.26
CA GLY A 86 11.71 16.14 2.31
C GLY A 86 11.04 15.88 3.65
N PHE A 87 11.82 15.76 4.71
CA PHE A 87 11.35 15.61 6.08
C PHE A 87 10.60 16.86 6.53
N ARG A 88 9.28 16.79 6.63
CA ARG A 88 8.40 17.97 6.81
C ARG A 88 8.12 18.33 8.25
N SER A 89 8.07 17.33 9.13
CA SER A 89 7.77 17.50 10.55
C SER A 89 8.37 16.37 11.36
N VAL A 90 8.76 16.66 12.59
CA VAL A 90 9.23 15.66 13.54
C VAL A 90 8.01 14.96 14.14
N PRO A 91 7.90 13.62 14.06
CA PRO A 91 6.83 12.89 14.75
C PRO A 91 6.96 13.00 16.27
N ASP A 92 5.84 13.13 16.98
CA ASP A 92 5.83 13.32 18.44
C ASP A 92 6.31 12.08 19.22
N ASN A 93 6.27 10.91 18.60
CA ASN A 93 6.50 9.60 19.23
C ASN A 93 7.87 8.99 18.94
N ILE A 94 8.84 9.79 18.48
CA ILE A 94 10.22 9.34 18.22
C ILE A 94 11.22 9.97 19.22
N PRO A 95 12.36 9.31 19.51
CA PRO A 95 13.40 9.91 20.32
C PRO A 95 14.16 11.01 19.58
N GLN A 96 15.00 11.77 20.30
CA GLN A 96 15.94 12.75 19.76
C GLN A 96 15.26 13.86 18.89
N GLN A 97 14.11 14.34 19.30
CA GLN A 97 13.30 15.32 18.54
C GLN A 97 14.06 16.60 18.18
N GLU A 98 14.91 17.11 19.08
CA GLU A 98 15.73 18.30 18.82
C GLU A 98 16.72 18.05 17.68
N MET A 99 17.44 16.94 17.71
CA MET A 99 18.35 16.54 16.62
C MET A 99 17.57 16.38 15.30
N MET A 100 16.41 15.75 15.35
CA MET A 100 15.56 15.56 14.16
C MET A 100 15.11 16.90 13.56
N ALA A 101 14.77 17.88 14.39
CA ALA A 101 14.34 19.21 13.95
C ALA A 101 15.41 19.95 13.14
N GLU A 102 16.70 19.71 13.40
CA GLU A 102 17.82 20.30 12.66
C GLU A 102 17.88 19.80 11.18
N HIS A 103 17.21 18.66 10.91
CA HIS A 103 17.21 18.02 9.59
C HIS A 103 15.91 18.24 8.78
N LEU A 104 15.02 19.12 9.25
CA LEU A 104 13.80 19.46 8.50
C LEU A 104 14.14 19.94 7.08
N GLY A 105 13.39 19.43 6.11
CA GLY A 105 13.55 19.71 4.69
C GLY A 105 14.51 18.78 3.94
N LYS A 106 15.38 18.04 4.63
CA LYS A 106 16.26 17.06 3.97
C LYS A 106 15.50 15.82 3.51
N PRO A 107 15.94 15.12 2.44
CA PRO A 107 15.40 13.80 2.10
C PRO A 107 15.41 12.88 3.30
N LEU A 108 14.38 12.03 3.44
CA LEU A 108 14.28 11.09 4.58
C LEU A 108 15.50 10.17 4.70
N THR A 109 16.12 9.81 3.57
CA THR A 109 17.37 9.05 3.50
C THR A 109 18.62 9.83 3.91
N SER A 110 18.51 11.15 4.08
CA SER A 110 19.58 12.04 4.57
C SER A 110 19.35 12.55 6.00
N VAL A 111 18.28 12.10 6.66
CA VAL A 111 17.97 12.41 8.05
C VAL A 111 18.56 11.29 8.93
N PRO A 112 19.37 11.59 9.97
CA PRO A 112 19.89 10.57 10.86
C PRO A 112 18.78 9.73 11.51
N ASP A 113 19.04 8.44 11.71
CA ASP A 113 18.11 7.57 12.42
C ASP A 113 18.07 7.89 13.92
N PRO A 114 16.94 8.35 14.47
CA PRO A 114 16.85 8.69 15.89
C PRO A 114 16.95 7.48 16.82
N PHE A 115 16.82 6.27 16.29
CA PHE A 115 16.94 5.01 17.02
C PHE A 115 18.37 4.44 16.98
N GLY A 116 19.21 4.94 16.07
CA GLY A 116 20.60 4.50 15.92
C GLY A 116 20.77 3.08 15.40
N THR A 117 19.79 2.53 14.71
CA THR A 117 19.77 1.15 14.21
C THR A 117 20.04 1.04 12.71
N HIS A 118 19.86 2.13 11.97
CA HIS A 118 20.04 2.21 10.53
C HIS A 118 20.82 3.47 10.15
N GLU A 119 21.27 3.55 8.91
CA GLU A 119 22.04 4.68 8.40
C GLU A 119 21.25 6.00 8.31
N SER A 120 19.92 5.90 8.18
CA SER A 120 19.03 7.06 8.10
C SER A 120 17.63 6.72 8.62
N PHE A 121 16.84 7.77 8.89
CA PHE A 121 15.43 7.64 9.25
C PHE A 121 14.60 7.01 8.11
N GLY A 122 14.90 7.37 6.86
CA GLY A 122 14.31 6.71 5.69
C GLY A 122 14.64 5.22 5.65
N ALA A 123 15.91 4.84 5.85
CA ALA A 123 16.33 3.44 5.88
C ALA A 123 15.69 2.65 7.02
N HIS A 124 15.56 3.25 8.21
CA HIS A 124 14.84 2.65 9.33
C HIS A 124 13.38 2.32 8.97
N ASN A 125 12.64 3.29 8.44
CA ASN A 125 11.23 3.08 8.09
C ASN A 125 11.06 2.14 6.90
N ASN A 126 11.99 2.16 5.92
CA ASN A 126 12.01 1.20 4.81
C ASN A 126 12.23 -0.24 5.31
N ALA A 127 13.15 -0.45 6.25
CA ALA A 127 13.38 -1.76 6.87
C ALA A 127 12.13 -2.24 7.64
N ARG A 128 11.44 -1.34 8.33
CA ARG A 128 10.17 -1.64 9.00
C ARG A 128 9.06 -2.02 8.03
N LEU A 129 8.97 -1.33 6.88
CA LEU A 129 8.02 -1.70 5.82
C LEU A 129 8.31 -3.10 5.29
N GLN A 130 9.58 -3.39 4.97
CA GLN A 130 9.96 -4.70 4.41
C GLN A 130 9.67 -5.82 5.43
N ALA A 131 10.12 -5.68 6.68
CA ALA A 131 9.83 -6.65 7.73
C ALA A 131 8.31 -6.89 7.89
N PHE A 132 7.52 -5.81 7.87
CA PHE A 132 6.07 -5.89 7.93
C PHE A 132 5.46 -6.66 6.74
N LEU A 133 5.91 -6.40 5.53
CA LEU A 133 5.41 -7.10 4.34
C LEU A 133 5.87 -8.57 4.31
N ASP A 134 7.09 -8.85 4.76
CA ASP A 134 7.65 -10.19 4.87
C ASP A 134 6.90 -11.03 5.91
N ASP A 135 6.57 -10.46 7.07
CA ASP A 135 5.79 -11.11 8.12
C ASP A 135 4.41 -11.56 7.64
N PHE A 136 3.81 -10.83 6.70
CA PHE A 136 2.56 -11.22 6.04
C PHE A 136 2.75 -12.12 4.81
N GLY A 137 3.98 -12.44 4.44
CA GLY A 137 4.30 -13.33 3.32
C GLY A 137 3.95 -12.76 1.94
N PHE A 138 3.97 -11.43 1.77
CA PHE A 138 3.74 -10.83 0.47
C PHE A 138 4.89 -11.08 -0.50
N ASP A 139 4.57 -11.38 -1.76
CA ASP A 139 5.52 -11.48 -2.87
C ASP A 139 5.62 -10.11 -3.56
N TYR A 140 6.66 -9.36 -3.25
CA TYR A 140 6.90 -8.00 -3.72
C TYR A 140 8.38 -7.73 -3.97
N GLU A 141 8.66 -6.64 -4.67
CA GLU A 141 9.99 -6.06 -4.82
C GLU A 141 10.00 -4.66 -4.21
N PHE A 142 10.89 -4.44 -3.25
CA PHE A 142 11.08 -3.13 -2.66
C PHE A 142 11.79 -2.18 -3.65
N VAL A 143 11.29 -0.96 -3.80
CA VAL A 143 11.88 0.07 -4.65
C VAL A 143 11.98 1.40 -3.89
N SER A 144 13.21 1.93 -3.79
CA SER A 144 13.51 3.23 -3.18
C SER A 144 13.43 4.34 -4.22
N ALA A 145 12.72 5.42 -3.93
CA ALA A 145 12.75 6.64 -4.74
C ALA A 145 14.16 7.22 -4.80
N THR A 146 14.86 7.32 -3.67
CA THR A 146 16.24 7.82 -3.61
C THR A 146 17.15 7.06 -4.57
N ASP A 147 17.07 5.73 -4.58
CA ASP A 147 17.84 4.90 -5.50
C ASP A 147 17.46 5.16 -6.97
N CYS A 148 16.16 5.30 -7.26
CA CYS A 148 15.71 5.59 -8.63
C CYS A 148 16.23 6.95 -9.13
N TYR A 149 16.24 7.96 -8.28
CA TYR A 149 16.72 9.30 -8.62
C TYR A 149 18.25 9.36 -8.74
N THR A 150 18.99 8.69 -7.87
CA THR A 150 20.45 8.79 -7.80
C THR A 150 21.19 7.84 -8.73
N SER A 151 20.60 6.68 -9.04
CA SER A 151 21.20 5.68 -9.95
C SER A 151 21.06 6.02 -11.44
N GLY A 152 20.26 7.04 -11.77
CA GLY A 152 19.93 7.38 -13.15
C GLY A 152 18.71 6.65 -13.72
N ARG A 153 18.01 5.80 -12.91
CA ARG A 153 16.83 5.07 -13.37
C ARG A 153 15.70 6.00 -13.83
N PHE A 154 15.63 7.21 -13.27
CA PHE A 154 14.63 8.22 -13.63
C PHE A 154 15.16 9.31 -14.56
N ASP A 155 16.43 9.29 -14.97
CA ASP A 155 17.04 10.40 -15.74
C ASP A 155 16.30 10.71 -17.03
N ASP A 156 15.96 9.69 -17.84
CA ASP A 156 15.21 9.90 -19.09
C ASP A 156 13.81 10.49 -18.82
N ALA A 157 13.16 10.06 -17.77
CA ALA A 157 11.83 10.56 -17.39
C ALA A 157 11.89 11.99 -16.83
N LEU A 158 12.94 12.33 -16.08
CA LEU A 158 13.20 13.67 -15.59
C LEU A 158 13.49 14.64 -16.75
N MET A 159 14.29 14.21 -17.73
CA MET A 159 14.51 14.98 -18.96
C MET A 159 13.23 15.13 -19.77
N GLN A 160 12.38 14.10 -19.84
CA GLN A 160 11.09 14.18 -20.51
C GLN A 160 10.14 15.16 -19.78
N LEU A 161 10.14 15.16 -18.45
CA LEU A 161 9.37 16.10 -17.66
C LEU A 161 9.83 17.54 -17.88
N LEU A 162 11.15 17.75 -18.01
CA LEU A 162 11.71 19.06 -18.35
C LEU A 162 11.27 19.53 -19.74
N ARG A 163 11.23 18.63 -20.75
CA ARG A 163 10.71 18.94 -22.10
C ARG A 163 9.23 19.34 -22.08
N CYS A 164 8.46 18.71 -21.19
CA CYS A 164 7.01 18.94 -21.03
C CYS A 164 6.69 19.92 -19.89
N TYR A 165 7.66 20.74 -19.47
CA TYR A 165 7.54 21.63 -18.31
C TYR A 165 6.26 22.48 -18.36
N ASP A 166 6.03 23.17 -19.48
CA ASP A 166 4.87 24.04 -19.65
C ASP A 166 3.54 23.28 -19.65
N ASP A 167 3.51 22.09 -20.24
CA ASP A 167 2.32 21.21 -20.21
C ASP A 167 2.01 20.77 -18.78
N VAL A 168 3.03 20.39 -18.01
CA VAL A 168 2.87 20.01 -16.60
C VAL A 168 2.39 21.20 -15.77
N MET A 169 2.96 22.38 -15.98
CA MET A 169 2.51 23.62 -15.34
C MET A 169 1.05 23.92 -15.70
N GLY A 170 0.68 23.78 -16.99
CA GLY A 170 -0.69 23.97 -17.47
C GLY A 170 -1.71 23.00 -16.84
N VAL A 171 -1.28 21.80 -16.46
CA VAL A 171 -2.14 20.86 -15.71
C VAL A 171 -2.24 21.24 -14.23
N MET A 172 -1.12 21.64 -13.60
CA MET A 172 -1.03 21.85 -12.16
C MET A 172 -1.59 23.18 -11.69
N LEU A 173 -1.23 24.28 -12.36
CA LEU A 173 -1.57 25.64 -11.89
C LEU A 173 -3.08 25.84 -11.65
N PRO A 174 -4.01 25.40 -12.53
CA PRO A 174 -5.43 25.59 -12.29
C PRO A 174 -5.96 24.86 -11.05
N SER A 175 -5.22 23.87 -10.53
CA SER A 175 -5.60 23.10 -9.33
C SER A 175 -5.12 23.74 -8.03
N LEU A 176 -4.38 24.84 -8.09
CA LEU A 176 -3.73 25.49 -6.97
C LEU A 176 -4.35 26.85 -6.68
N GLY A 177 -4.37 27.25 -5.41
CA GLY A 177 -4.74 28.63 -5.03
C GLY A 177 -3.70 29.66 -5.53
N GLU A 178 -4.14 30.91 -5.70
CA GLU A 178 -3.36 32.00 -6.30
C GLU A 178 -1.94 32.17 -5.69
N GLU A 179 -1.82 32.12 -4.37
CA GLU A 179 -0.52 32.27 -3.71
C GLU A 179 0.41 31.08 -4.01
N ARG A 180 -0.13 29.88 -4.08
CA ARG A 180 0.66 28.68 -4.40
C ARG A 180 1.05 28.65 -5.88
N GLN A 181 0.24 29.20 -6.78
CA GLN A 181 0.60 29.32 -8.21
C GLN A 181 1.86 30.13 -8.42
N LYS A 182 2.10 31.19 -7.64
CA LYS A 182 3.29 32.07 -7.75
C LYS A 182 4.59 31.36 -7.38
N THR A 183 4.53 30.34 -6.54
CA THR A 183 5.70 29.66 -5.97
C THR A 183 5.84 28.20 -6.44
N TYR A 184 4.89 27.73 -7.24
CA TYR A 184 4.86 26.33 -7.66
C TYR A 184 5.92 26.06 -8.74
N SER A 185 6.60 24.92 -8.58
CA SER A 185 7.39 24.29 -9.62
C SER A 185 7.23 22.77 -9.52
N PRO A 186 7.21 22.03 -10.64
CA PRO A 186 7.26 20.56 -10.60
C PRO A 186 8.63 20.07 -10.11
N PHE A 187 9.72 20.82 -10.30
CA PHE A 187 11.06 20.50 -9.83
C PHE A 187 11.34 21.14 -8.47
N LEU A 188 11.83 20.33 -7.54
CA LEU A 188 12.26 20.71 -6.20
C LEU A 188 13.78 20.48 -6.12
N PRO A 189 14.62 21.53 -6.29
CA PRO A 189 16.06 21.38 -6.23
C PRO A 189 16.51 20.94 -4.82
N VAL A 190 17.52 20.08 -4.77
CA VAL A 190 18.21 19.73 -3.54
C VAL A 190 19.38 20.72 -3.36
N CYS A 191 19.30 21.57 -2.34
CA CYS A 191 20.32 22.58 -2.08
C CYS A 191 21.66 21.92 -1.71
N GLU A 192 22.71 22.22 -2.44
CA GLU A 192 24.05 21.66 -2.19
C GLU A 192 24.64 22.06 -0.83
N LYS A 193 24.28 23.24 -0.32
CA LYS A 193 24.79 23.77 0.94
C LYS A 193 24.12 23.14 2.14
N THR A 194 22.80 22.94 2.08
CA THR A 194 21.99 22.51 3.23
C THR A 194 21.50 21.07 3.13
N GLY A 195 21.51 20.48 1.93
CA GLY A 195 20.94 19.17 1.62
C GLY A 195 19.41 19.16 1.62
N LYS A 196 18.74 20.32 1.73
CA LYS A 196 17.29 20.41 1.78
C LYS A 196 16.65 20.33 0.40
N VAL A 197 15.49 19.70 0.31
CA VAL A 197 14.60 19.74 -0.85
C VAL A 197 13.81 21.05 -0.80
N LEU A 198 14.10 21.96 -1.72
CA LEU A 198 13.55 23.31 -1.69
C LEU A 198 12.26 23.44 -2.49
N GLN A 199 11.25 24.08 -1.90
CA GLN A 199 10.00 24.43 -2.57
C GLN A 199 10.05 25.87 -3.09
N VAL A 200 10.84 26.07 -4.15
CA VAL A 200 11.08 27.37 -4.77
C VAL A 200 10.65 27.37 -6.23
N PRO A 201 10.26 28.52 -6.79
CA PRO A 201 9.96 28.62 -8.22
C PRO A 201 11.22 28.38 -9.06
N VAL A 202 11.03 27.72 -10.19
CA VAL A 202 12.03 27.66 -11.25
C VAL A 202 12.02 28.98 -12.01
N LEU A 203 13.18 29.64 -12.14
CA LEU A 203 13.34 30.91 -12.79
C LEU A 203 13.64 30.77 -14.29
N ASP A 204 14.31 29.68 -14.66
CA ASP A 204 14.68 29.37 -16.05
C ASP A 204 14.94 27.87 -16.21
N THR A 205 14.80 27.37 -17.43
CA THR A 205 15.02 25.98 -17.82
C THR A 205 15.94 25.90 -19.02
N ASN A 206 16.89 24.94 -19.02
CA ASN A 206 17.78 24.68 -20.13
C ASN A 206 17.66 23.20 -20.55
N LEU A 207 16.96 22.96 -21.65
CA LEU A 207 16.73 21.61 -22.17
C LEU A 207 18.02 20.93 -22.66
N ASP A 208 18.92 21.68 -23.29
CA ASP A 208 20.16 21.13 -23.86
C ASP A 208 21.12 20.67 -22.74
N ALA A 209 21.19 21.46 -21.66
CA ALA A 209 22.01 21.15 -20.50
C ALA A 209 21.31 20.22 -19.49
N GLY A 210 20.00 20.05 -19.58
CA GLY A 210 19.22 19.31 -18.59
C GLY A 210 19.21 19.98 -17.22
N THR A 211 19.12 21.31 -17.18
CA THR A 211 19.24 22.11 -15.96
C THR A 211 18.04 23.01 -15.72
N ILE A 212 17.87 23.41 -14.47
CA ILE A 212 16.97 24.48 -14.03
C ILE A 212 17.75 25.53 -13.25
N VAL A 213 17.23 26.76 -13.25
CA VAL A 213 17.76 27.86 -12.42
C VAL A 213 16.74 28.19 -11.33
N TYR A 214 17.20 28.29 -10.11
CA TYR A 214 16.38 28.69 -8.96
C TYR A 214 17.12 29.70 -8.07
N GLN A 215 16.41 30.34 -7.15
CA GLN A 215 17.00 31.16 -6.11
C GLN A 215 17.09 30.37 -4.82
N ASP A 216 18.32 30.24 -4.30
CA ASP A 216 18.59 29.55 -3.02
C ASP A 216 18.10 30.38 -1.81
N GLU A 217 18.05 29.80 -0.62
CA GLU A 217 17.60 30.45 0.61
C GLU A 217 18.40 31.73 0.97
N ASP A 218 19.68 31.81 0.53
CA ASP A 218 20.51 32.98 0.74
C ASP A 218 20.37 34.05 -0.38
N GLY A 219 19.48 33.88 -1.34
CA GLY A 219 19.23 34.76 -2.45
C GLY A 219 20.13 34.56 -3.67
N THR A 220 21.06 33.60 -3.61
CA THR A 220 21.95 33.28 -4.74
C THR A 220 21.18 32.53 -5.83
N LYS A 221 21.37 32.92 -7.10
CA LYS A 221 20.85 32.12 -8.23
C LYS A 221 21.76 30.92 -8.46
N VAL A 222 21.16 29.76 -8.51
CA VAL A 222 21.84 28.46 -8.69
C VAL A 222 21.28 27.78 -9.92
N GLU A 223 22.14 27.31 -10.80
CA GLU A 223 21.81 26.38 -11.87
C GLU A 223 22.14 24.96 -11.41
N THR A 224 21.21 24.05 -11.56
CA THR A 224 21.38 22.64 -11.14
C THR A 224 20.79 21.68 -12.16
N SER A 225 21.36 20.45 -12.25
CA SER A 225 20.83 19.39 -13.08
C SER A 225 19.48 18.89 -12.54
N VAL A 226 18.58 18.50 -13.44
CA VAL A 226 17.34 17.82 -13.05
C VAL A 226 17.54 16.34 -12.73
N THR A 227 18.71 15.76 -13.09
CA THR A 227 19.05 14.33 -12.96
C THR A 227 20.03 14.08 -11.81
N GLY A 228 20.35 12.80 -11.56
CA GLY A 228 21.36 12.37 -10.59
C GLY A 228 21.02 12.70 -9.14
N GLY A 229 19.74 12.79 -8.79
CA GLY A 229 19.29 13.12 -7.44
C GLY A 229 19.44 14.59 -7.05
N ARG A 230 19.76 15.48 -8.01
CA ARG A 230 19.89 16.93 -7.77
C ARG A 230 18.57 17.65 -7.63
N CYS A 231 17.49 17.05 -8.17
CA CYS A 231 16.12 17.50 -8.00
C CYS A 231 15.23 16.34 -7.57
N LYS A 232 14.27 16.62 -6.71
CA LYS A 232 13.09 15.77 -6.45
C LYS A 232 11.91 16.38 -7.21
N ILE A 233 10.98 15.56 -7.65
CA ILE A 233 9.77 16.06 -8.30
C ILE A 233 8.66 16.27 -7.26
N GLN A 234 7.83 17.29 -7.45
CA GLN A 234 6.65 17.59 -6.64
C GLN A 234 5.64 16.44 -6.73
N TRP A 235 4.92 16.18 -5.64
CA TRP A 235 4.07 14.99 -5.42
C TRP A 235 3.30 14.48 -6.65
N LYS A 236 2.40 15.26 -7.25
CA LYS A 236 1.56 14.76 -8.34
C LYS A 236 2.32 14.54 -9.66
N PRO A 237 3.21 15.46 -10.08
CA PRO A 237 4.11 15.20 -11.20
C PRO A 237 5.09 14.04 -10.95
N ASP A 238 5.54 13.83 -9.72
CA ASP A 238 6.39 12.69 -9.35
C ASP A 238 5.66 11.36 -9.57
N TRP A 239 4.44 11.27 -9.09
CA TRP A 239 3.61 10.08 -9.28
C TRP A 239 3.38 9.78 -10.77
N ALA A 240 3.09 10.81 -11.56
CA ALA A 240 2.94 10.70 -13.01
C ALA A 240 4.24 10.28 -13.71
N MET A 241 5.37 10.89 -13.33
CA MET A 241 6.69 10.58 -13.87
C MET A 241 7.10 9.14 -13.54
N ARG A 242 6.82 8.67 -12.32
CA ARG A 242 7.03 7.29 -11.88
C ARG A 242 6.22 6.29 -12.73
N TRP A 243 4.94 6.57 -12.97
CA TRP A 243 4.12 5.74 -13.87
C TRP A 243 4.70 5.66 -15.29
N TYR A 244 5.19 6.80 -15.79
CA TYR A 244 5.84 6.87 -17.09
C TYR A 244 7.16 6.09 -17.13
N ALA A 245 8.04 6.34 -16.15
CA ALA A 245 9.39 5.76 -16.10
C ALA A 245 9.39 4.24 -15.89
N LEU A 246 8.51 3.75 -15.00
CA LEU A 246 8.44 2.33 -14.64
C LEU A 246 7.46 1.56 -15.53
N GLY A 247 6.59 2.27 -16.26
CA GLY A 247 5.55 1.65 -17.06
C GLY A 247 4.53 0.90 -16.20
N VAL A 248 4.05 1.53 -15.12
CA VAL A 248 3.08 0.91 -14.20
C VAL A 248 1.78 0.59 -14.92
N ASP A 249 1.28 -0.64 -14.77
CA ASP A 249 0.05 -1.09 -15.42
C ASP A 249 -1.17 -1.01 -14.50
N TYR A 250 -0.97 -1.17 -13.20
CA TYR A 250 -2.01 -1.14 -12.20
C TYR A 250 -1.53 -0.54 -10.88
N GLU A 251 -2.29 0.39 -10.35
CA GLU A 251 -2.09 0.95 -9.00
C GLU A 251 -3.42 1.37 -8.41
N MET A 252 -3.67 1.00 -7.15
CA MET A 252 -4.87 1.44 -6.43
C MET A 252 -4.55 2.53 -5.43
N SER A 253 -5.57 3.30 -5.04
CA SER A 253 -5.39 4.36 -4.06
C SER A 253 -6.65 4.60 -3.24
N GLY A 254 -6.49 5.23 -2.09
CA GLY A 254 -7.59 5.69 -1.27
C GLY A 254 -8.40 6.79 -1.95
N LYS A 255 -9.66 6.91 -1.57
CA LYS A 255 -10.60 7.92 -2.08
C LYS A 255 -10.09 9.36 -1.93
N ASP A 256 -9.30 9.63 -0.92
CA ASP A 256 -8.69 10.94 -0.67
C ASP A 256 -7.66 11.37 -1.72
N LEU A 257 -7.22 10.44 -2.58
CA LEU A 257 -6.27 10.69 -3.65
C LEU A 257 -6.91 10.77 -5.06
N ILE A 258 -8.24 10.75 -5.18
CA ILE A 258 -8.93 10.76 -6.49
C ILE A 258 -8.46 11.94 -7.36
N ASP A 259 -8.43 13.16 -6.82
CA ASP A 259 -7.99 14.34 -7.56
C ASP A 259 -6.51 14.25 -7.96
N SER A 260 -5.68 13.65 -7.10
CA SER A 260 -4.27 13.41 -7.39
C SER A 260 -4.09 12.41 -8.52
N VAL A 261 -4.86 11.31 -8.52
CA VAL A 261 -4.86 10.32 -9.62
C VAL A 261 -5.25 10.97 -10.95
N HIS A 262 -6.31 11.80 -10.95
CA HIS A 262 -6.74 12.51 -12.16
C HIS A 262 -5.68 13.45 -12.70
N LEU A 263 -5.06 14.27 -11.85
CA LEU A 263 -4.02 15.21 -12.26
C LEU A 263 -2.76 14.48 -12.72
N SER A 264 -2.30 13.48 -11.94
CA SER A 264 -1.14 12.66 -12.32
C SER A 264 -1.38 11.90 -13.63
N GLY A 265 -2.63 11.42 -13.86
CA GLY A 265 -2.99 10.78 -15.12
C GLY A 265 -2.92 11.73 -16.33
N ARG A 266 -3.30 13.00 -16.16
CA ARG A 266 -3.14 14.03 -17.21
C ARG A 266 -1.68 14.32 -17.48
N ILE A 267 -0.87 14.45 -16.44
CA ILE A 267 0.58 14.69 -16.55
C ILE A 267 1.26 13.48 -17.21
N CYS A 268 0.95 12.25 -16.81
CA CYS A 268 1.52 11.06 -17.43
C CYS A 268 1.26 11.02 -18.94
N ARG A 269 0.07 11.42 -19.39
CA ARG A 269 -0.25 11.55 -20.83
C ARG A 269 0.53 12.67 -21.50
N ALA A 270 0.73 13.80 -20.83
CA ALA A 270 1.57 14.89 -21.34
C ALA A 270 3.02 14.46 -21.53
N LEU A 271 3.53 13.57 -20.65
CA LEU A 271 4.86 12.96 -20.82
C LEU A 271 4.92 11.95 -21.98
N GLY A 272 3.79 11.60 -22.58
CA GLY A 272 3.68 10.57 -23.63
C GLY A 272 3.42 9.15 -23.09
N GLY A 273 3.18 9.01 -21.77
CA GLY A 273 2.87 7.75 -21.14
C GLY A 273 1.38 7.39 -21.12
N ARG A 274 1.11 6.17 -20.69
CA ARG A 274 -0.24 5.69 -20.43
C ARG A 274 -0.42 5.47 -18.93
N PRO A 275 -1.29 6.23 -18.24
CA PRO A 275 -1.55 6.03 -16.82
C PRO A 275 -1.98 4.59 -16.51
N PRO A 276 -1.71 4.05 -15.32
CA PRO A 276 -2.16 2.72 -14.95
C PRO A 276 -3.69 2.60 -14.94
N GLU A 277 -4.20 1.37 -15.06
CA GLU A 277 -5.54 1.08 -14.59
C GLU A 277 -5.57 1.31 -13.08
N SER A 278 -6.59 2.00 -12.59
CA SER A 278 -6.64 2.38 -11.19
C SER A 278 -7.94 1.91 -10.53
N TYR A 279 -7.85 1.63 -9.25
CA TYR A 279 -8.97 1.29 -8.39
C TYR A 279 -8.96 2.18 -7.16
N THR A 280 -10.10 2.81 -6.89
CA THR A 280 -10.26 3.64 -5.69
C THR A 280 -11.02 2.88 -4.62
N TYR A 281 -10.42 2.75 -3.44
CA TYR A 281 -11.05 2.15 -2.27
C TYR A 281 -11.47 3.22 -1.26
N GLU A 282 -12.51 2.91 -0.48
CA GLU A 282 -13.00 3.78 0.60
C GLU A 282 -12.09 3.74 1.81
N LEU A 283 -12.13 4.82 2.57
CA LEU A 283 -11.40 4.96 3.82
C LEU A 283 -12.15 4.29 4.96
N PHE A 284 -11.41 3.93 6.01
CA PHE A 284 -12.01 3.40 7.22
C PHE A 284 -12.51 4.53 8.13
N LEU A 285 -13.59 4.23 8.83
CA LEU A 285 -14.20 5.09 9.83
C LEU A 285 -14.02 4.46 11.21
N ASP A 286 -13.90 5.28 12.24
CA ASP A 286 -13.93 4.81 13.63
C ASP A 286 -15.35 4.40 14.07
N GLU A 287 -15.50 4.05 15.34
CA GLU A 287 -16.79 3.67 15.93
C GLU A 287 -17.85 4.76 15.83
N ASN A 288 -17.45 6.03 15.82
CA ASN A 288 -18.32 7.21 15.71
C ASN A 288 -18.67 7.57 14.26
N GLY A 289 -18.04 6.91 13.27
CA GLY A 289 -18.19 7.20 11.86
C GLY A 289 -17.31 8.35 11.38
N GLU A 290 -16.29 8.75 12.14
CA GLU A 290 -15.27 9.71 11.72
C GLU A 290 -14.11 9.02 10.99
N LYS A 291 -13.48 9.75 10.07
CA LYS A 291 -12.31 9.24 9.35
C LYS A 291 -11.18 8.87 10.31
N ILE A 292 -10.68 7.64 10.20
CA ILE A 292 -9.48 7.20 10.91
C ILE A 292 -8.27 7.94 10.35
N SER A 293 -7.45 8.52 11.24
CA SER A 293 -6.20 9.17 10.87
C SER A 293 -5.09 8.87 11.88
N LYS A 294 -3.85 8.76 11.37
CA LYS A 294 -2.65 8.54 12.20
C LYS A 294 -2.49 9.60 13.29
N SER A 295 -2.75 10.87 12.96
CA SER A 295 -2.57 12.00 13.87
C SER A 295 -3.59 12.04 15.02
N ARG A 296 -4.76 11.39 14.84
CA ARG A 296 -5.79 11.32 15.87
C ARG A 296 -5.68 10.08 16.76
N GLY A 297 -5.00 9.03 16.28
CA GLY A 297 -4.89 7.75 17.01
C GLY A 297 -6.25 7.09 17.28
N ASN A 298 -7.27 7.38 16.44
CA ASN A 298 -8.65 6.94 16.64
C ASN A 298 -9.01 5.65 15.89
N GLY A 299 -8.03 4.86 15.46
CA GLY A 299 -8.26 3.63 14.70
C GLY A 299 -7.66 2.43 15.38
N LEU A 300 -8.22 1.26 15.07
CA LEU A 300 -7.66 -0.03 15.43
C LEU A 300 -6.35 -0.26 14.68
N THR A 301 -5.30 -0.64 15.40
CA THR A 301 -4.00 -0.99 14.80
C THR A 301 -4.00 -2.45 14.31
N ILE A 302 -3.01 -2.80 13.49
CA ILE A 302 -2.83 -4.19 13.06
C ILE A 302 -2.46 -5.07 14.27
N GLU A 303 -1.58 -4.60 15.11
CA GLU A 303 -1.14 -5.30 16.31
C GLU A 303 -2.32 -5.59 17.25
N GLU A 304 -3.22 -4.63 17.42
CA GLU A 304 -4.46 -4.84 18.19
C GLU A 304 -5.35 -5.88 17.52
N TRP A 305 -5.54 -5.83 16.19
CA TRP A 305 -6.32 -6.88 15.51
C TRP A 305 -5.69 -8.26 15.70
N LEU A 306 -4.37 -8.37 15.46
CA LEU A 306 -3.64 -9.64 15.55
C LEU A 306 -3.51 -10.17 16.98
N ALA A 307 -3.63 -9.33 18.00
CA ALA A 307 -3.70 -9.79 19.38
C ALA A 307 -4.97 -10.63 19.64
N TYR A 308 -6.05 -10.36 18.92
CA TYR A 308 -7.37 -10.92 19.17
C TYR A 308 -7.93 -11.80 18.05
N ALA A 309 -7.33 -11.79 16.85
CA ALA A 309 -7.83 -12.53 15.70
C ALA A 309 -6.71 -12.93 14.73
N PRO A 310 -6.89 -14.01 13.94
CA PRO A 310 -5.95 -14.39 12.91
C PRO A 310 -5.90 -13.36 11.77
N ASN A 311 -4.75 -13.27 11.09
CA ASN A 311 -4.52 -12.35 9.97
C ASN A 311 -5.51 -12.55 8.82
N ASP A 312 -5.96 -13.77 8.59
CA ASP A 312 -6.92 -14.13 7.53
C ASP A 312 -8.28 -13.45 7.73
N SER A 313 -8.69 -13.25 8.98
CA SER A 313 -9.89 -12.46 9.28
C SER A 313 -9.72 -10.98 8.93
N LEU A 314 -8.53 -10.40 9.14
CA LEU A 314 -8.21 -9.06 8.69
C LEU A 314 -8.21 -8.99 7.16
N ALA A 315 -7.65 -10.00 6.50
CA ALA A 315 -7.67 -10.11 5.04
C ALA A 315 -9.11 -10.18 4.49
N LEU A 316 -10.01 -10.91 5.15
CA LEU A 316 -11.43 -10.91 4.82
C LEU A 316 -12.04 -9.50 4.96
N PHE A 317 -11.75 -8.82 6.06
CA PHE A 317 -12.23 -7.45 6.26
C PHE A 317 -11.76 -6.52 5.14
N MET A 318 -10.53 -6.66 4.66
CA MET A 318 -9.99 -5.87 3.55
C MET A 318 -10.62 -6.24 2.20
N PHE A 319 -10.90 -7.52 1.97
CA PHE A 319 -11.54 -8.02 0.75
C PHE A 319 -12.97 -7.53 0.59
N GLN A 320 -13.75 -7.52 1.69
CA GLN A 320 -15.17 -7.22 1.65
C GLN A 320 -15.45 -5.75 1.31
N LYS A 321 -16.27 -5.50 0.28
CA LYS A 321 -16.82 -4.18 -0.09
C LYS A 321 -15.79 -3.04 -0.06
N PRO A 322 -14.67 -3.14 -0.79
CA PRO A 322 -13.60 -2.14 -0.70
C PRO A 322 -14.01 -0.73 -1.13
N ARG A 323 -15.12 -0.59 -1.88
CA ARG A 323 -15.69 0.72 -2.29
C ARG A 323 -16.72 1.29 -1.32
N ALA A 324 -16.96 0.63 -0.20
CA ALA A 324 -17.87 1.12 0.83
C ALA A 324 -17.10 1.52 2.08
N ALA A 325 -17.41 2.69 2.64
CA ALA A 325 -16.89 3.08 3.92
C ALA A 325 -17.30 2.07 5.00
N LYS A 326 -16.33 1.59 5.75
CA LYS A 326 -16.53 0.61 6.81
C LYS A 326 -15.99 1.12 8.13
N ARG A 327 -16.72 0.84 9.20
CA ARG A 327 -16.23 1.10 10.54
C ARG A 327 -15.20 0.04 10.93
N LEU A 328 -14.04 0.50 11.36
CA LEU A 328 -12.95 -0.32 11.84
C LEU A 328 -12.72 -0.02 13.32
N HIS A 329 -13.32 -0.85 14.16
CA HIS A 329 -13.24 -0.76 15.61
C HIS A 329 -13.28 -2.16 16.21
N PHE A 330 -13.03 -2.27 17.50
CA PHE A 330 -12.83 -3.52 18.19
C PHE A 330 -13.96 -4.56 17.98
N ASP A 331 -15.22 -4.12 18.08
CA ASP A 331 -16.39 -5.01 18.02
C ASP A 331 -16.62 -5.65 16.65
N VAL A 332 -15.92 -5.21 15.58
CA VAL A 332 -16.06 -5.88 14.28
C VAL A 332 -15.24 -7.17 14.17
N ILE A 333 -14.27 -7.37 15.07
CA ILE A 333 -13.32 -8.50 15.03
C ILE A 333 -14.06 -9.83 15.15
N PRO A 334 -14.86 -10.10 16.20
CA PRO A 334 -15.51 -11.42 16.38
C PRO A 334 -16.37 -11.80 15.19
N LYS A 335 -17.16 -10.87 14.70
CA LYS A 335 -18.02 -11.09 13.54
C LYS A 335 -17.21 -11.44 12.29
N THR A 336 -16.11 -10.74 12.07
CA THR A 336 -15.26 -10.95 10.89
C THR A 336 -14.58 -12.33 10.95
N VAL A 337 -14.15 -12.76 12.14
CA VAL A 337 -13.61 -14.12 12.34
C VAL A 337 -14.66 -15.17 12.00
N ASP A 338 -15.88 -15.05 12.54
CA ASP A 338 -16.97 -16.02 12.28
C ASP A 338 -17.38 -16.04 10.79
N GLU A 339 -17.38 -14.88 10.12
CA GLU A 339 -17.63 -14.81 8.68
C GLU A 339 -16.49 -15.49 7.88
N TYR A 340 -15.23 -15.28 8.25
CA TYR A 340 -14.10 -15.96 7.63
C TYR A 340 -14.21 -17.49 7.75
N LEU A 341 -14.45 -18.01 8.95
CA LEU A 341 -14.63 -19.43 9.18
C LEU A 341 -15.81 -20.00 8.38
N THR A 342 -16.87 -19.22 8.19
CA THR A 342 -18.02 -19.61 7.37
C THR A 342 -17.63 -19.77 5.90
N PHE A 343 -16.84 -18.84 5.34
CA PHE A 343 -16.35 -18.94 3.96
C PHE A 343 -15.37 -20.09 3.80
N LEU A 344 -14.47 -20.27 4.76
CA LEU A 344 -13.47 -21.34 4.74
C LEU A 344 -14.14 -22.72 4.74
N ARG A 345 -15.12 -22.94 5.63
CA ARG A 345 -15.87 -24.22 5.74
C ARG A 345 -16.65 -24.56 4.47
N LYS A 346 -17.21 -23.55 3.78
CA LYS A 346 -18.00 -23.79 2.55
C LYS A 346 -17.14 -24.10 1.34
N PHE A 347 -15.90 -23.64 1.33
CA PHE A 347 -15.04 -23.68 0.16
C PHE A 347 -14.86 -25.07 -0.47
N PRO A 348 -14.61 -26.17 0.29
CA PRO A 348 -14.40 -27.50 -0.29
C PRO A 348 -15.64 -28.06 -1.01
N ASP A 349 -16.84 -27.64 -0.60
CA ASP A 349 -18.12 -28.13 -1.15
C ASP A 349 -18.63 -27.28 -2.32
N GLU A 350 -17.95 -26.19 -2.65
CA GLU A 350 -18.33 -25.28 -3.73
C GLU A 350 -17.78 -25.76 -5.08
N ASP A 351 -18.57 -25.56 -6.14
CA ASP A 351 -18.06 -25.72 -7.52
C ASP A 351 -17.00 -24.64 -7.84
N ASP A 352 -16.19 -24.88 -8.87
CA ASP A 352 -15.08 -24.00 -9.25
C ASP A 352 -15.50 -22.53 -9.42
N THR A 353 -16.71 -22.28 -9.97
CA THR A 353 -17.22 -20.91 -10.14
C THR A 353 -17.47 -20.22 -8.82
N LYS A 354 -18.00 -20.94 -7.85
CA LYS A 354 -18.26 -20.41 -6.49
C LYS A 354 -16.95 -20.30 -5.72
N GLN A 355 -16.02 -21.23 -5.88
CA GLN A 355 -14.70 -21.15 -5.28
C GLN A 355 -13.95 -19.87 -5.69
N LEU A 356 -13.96 -19.51 -6.98
CA LEU A 356 -13.37 -18.23 -7.46
C LEU A 356 -14.09 -16.97 -6.94
N ALA A 357 -15.34 -17.11 -6.50
CA ALA A 357 -16.08 -16.02 -5.86
C ALA A 357 -15.92 -15.98 -4.33
N ASN A 358 -15.45 -17.08 -3.73
CA ASN A 358 -15.29 -17.20 -2.29
C ASN A 358 -14.09 -16.38 -1.80
N PRO A 359 -14.23 -15.51 -0.78
CA PRO A 359 -13.11 -14.74 -0.22
C PRO A 359 -11.91 -15.59 0.18
N SER A 360 -12.11 -16.82 0.68
CA SER A 360 -11.03 -17.71 1.12
C SER A 360 -10.07 -18.03 -0.02
N TRP A 361 -10.56 -18.16 -1.27
CA TRP A 361 -9.70 -18.33 -2.44
C TRP A 361 -8.71 -17.15 -2.60
N HIS A 362 -9.20 -15.94 -2.46
CA HIS A 362 -8.39 -14.72 -2.62
C HIS A 362 -7.41 -14.51 -1.46
N ILE A 363 -7.81 -14.86 -0.25
CA ILE A 363 -6.99 -14.75 0.96
C ILE A 363 -5.82 -15.71 0.90
N HIS A 364 -6.07 -16.97 0.49
CA HIS A 364 -5.09 -18.06 0.48
C HIS A 364 -4.48 -18.34 -0.90
N ALA A 365 -4.54 -17.38 -1.80
CA ALA A 365 -3.93 -17.49 -3.12
C ALA A 365 -4.34 -18.76 -3.90
N GLY A 366 -5.62 -19.11 -3.84
CA GLY A 366 -6.19 -20.27 -4.54
C GLY A 366 -6.12 -21.60 -3.78
N SER A 367 -5.48 -21.64 -2.62
CA SER A 367 -5.28 -22.88 -1.84
C SER A 367 -5.66 -22.71 -0.36
N PRO A 368 -6.95 -22.48 -0.04
CA PRO A 368 -7.37 -22.37 1.34
C PRO A 368 -7.09 -23.67 2.12
N PRO A 369 -6.73 -23.58 3.40
CA PRO A 369 -6.58 -24.76 4.24
C PRO A 369 -7.94 -25.49 4.39
N VAL A 370 -7.86 -26.81 4.47
CA VAL A 370 -9.04 -27.64 4.76
C VAL A 370 -9.07 -27.85 6.28
N GLU A 371 -9.77 -26.95 6.95
CA GLU A 371 -9.95 -27.01 8.40
C GLU A 371 -11.43 -26.88 8.74
N ASP A 372 -11.93 -27.78 9.58
CA ASP A 372 -13.27 -27.68 10.15
C ASP A 372 -13.18 -27.18 11.59
N VAL A 373 -13.57 -25.92 11.77
CA VAL A 373 -13.66 -25.33 13.12
C VAL A 373 -15.08 -25.52 13.65
N PRO A 374 -15.30 -26.45 14.59
CA PRO A 374 -16.64 -26.88 15.00
C PRO A 374 -17.36 -25.83 15.85
N VAL A 375 -16.65 -24.80 16.34
CA VAL A 375 -17.21 -23.75 17.21
C VAL A 375 -16.95 -22.39 16.64
N SER A 376 -17.87 -21.44 16.83
CA SER A 376 -17.67 -20.06 16.41
C SER A 376 -16.76 -19.31 17.39
N PHE A 377 -16.08 -18.28 16.89
CA PHE A 377 -15.28 -17.41 17.74
C PHE A 377 -16.12 -16.67 18.77
N SER A 378 -17.33 -16.26 18.40
CA SER A 378 -18.31 -15.67 19.32
C SER A 378 -18.67 -16.62 20.48
N LEU A 379 -18.76 -17.94 20.21
CA LEU A 379 -18.97 -18.92 21.28
C LEU A 379 -17.75 -19.04 22.19
N LEU A 380 -16.53 -19.06 21.63
CA LEU A 380 -15.30 -19.08 22.42
C LEU A 380 -15.19 -17.86 23.34
N LEU A 381 -15.52 -16.67 22.84
CA LEU A 381 -15.57 -15.45 23.66
C LEU A 381 -16.56 -15.55 24.81
N ASN A 382 -17.75 -16.08 24.56
CA ASN A 382 -18.75 -16.29 25.59
C ASN A 382 -18.26 -17.32 26.67
N LEU A 383 -17.63 -18.41 26.24
CA LEU A 383 -17.04 -19.38 27.16
C LEU A 383 -15.89 -18.75 27.98
N ALA A 384 -14.99 -18.03 27.35
CA ALA A 384 -13.89 -17.33 28.06
C ALA A 384 -14.42 -16.34 29.10
N GLY A 385 -15.43 -15.56 28.76
CA GLY A 385 -16.05 -14.58 29.66
C GLY A 385 -16.79 -15.28 30.84
N VAL A 386 -17.50 -16.39 30.60
CA VAL A 386 -18.18 -17.11 31.66
C VAL A 386 -17.21 -17.84 32.57
N CYS A 387 -16.16 -18.46 32.00
CA CYS A 387 -15.18 -19.21 32.79
C CYS A 387 -14.20 -18.26 33.51
N ASN A 388 -14.06 -17.01 33.06
CA ASN A 388 -13.13 -16.05 33.60
C ASN A 388 -11.72 -16.64 33.81
N THR A 389 -11.18 -17.31 32.80
CA THR A 389 -9.94 -18.07 32.88
C THR A 389 -8.94 -17.63 31.81
N GLU A 390 -7.68 -17.63 32.19
CA GLU A 390 -6.55 -17.47 31.26
C GLU A 390 -5.96 -18.81 30.81
N ASP A 391 -6.50 -19.93 31.32
CA ASP A 391 -6.03 -21.28 31.00
C ASP A 391 -6.81 -21.88 29.83
N LYS A 392 -6.14 -22.08 28.68
CA LYS A 392 -6.71 -22.75 27.50
C LYS A 392 -7.33 -24.09 27.81
N SER A 393 -6.77 -24.89 28.77
CA SER A 393 -7.27 -26.24 29.09
C SER A 393 -8.69 -26.22 29.62
N VAL A 394 -9.10 -25.16 30.29
CA VAL A 394 -10.48 -25.00 30.79
C VAL A 394 -11.44 -24.84 29.62
N LEU A 395 -11.11 -23.99 28.64
CA LEU A 395 -11.95 -23.81 27.46
C LEU A 395 -12.02 -25.11 26.64
N TRP A 396 -10.87 -25.77 26.44
CA TRP A 396 -10.81 -27.06 25.77
C TRP A 396 -11.68 -28.12 26.45
N GLY A 397 -11.76 -28.13 27.78
CA GLY A 397 -12.66 -29.00 28.52
C GLY A 397 -14.15 -28.77 28.23
N PHE A 398 -14.55 -27.59 27.78
CA PHE A 398 -15.90 -27.32 27.25
C PHE A 398 -16.02 -27.68 25.77
N ILE A 399 -15.02 -27.34 24.96
CA ILE A 399 -15.00 -27.57 23.50
C ILE A 399 -15.18 -29.06 23.21
N THR A 400 -14.45 -29.94 23.89
CA THR A 400 -14.51 -31.40 23.71
C THR A 400 -15.89 -32.02 24.04
N ARG A 401 -16.76 -31.31 24.75
CA ARG A 401 -18.16 -31.75 24.96
C ARG A 401 -19.04 -31.52 23.73
N TYR A 402 -18.72 -30.52 22.91
CA TYR A 402 -19.44 -30.21 21.67
C TYR A 402 -18.80 -30.89 20.46
N ALA A 403 -17.48 -31.01 20.47
CA ALA A 403 -16.69 -31.61 19.42
C ALA A 403 -15.69 -32.61 20.03
N PRO A 404 -16.13 -33.84 20.33
CA PRO A 404 -15.31 -34.82 21.03
C PRO A 404 -14.05 -35.26 20.31
N GLU A 405 -14.03 -35.12 18.98
CA GLU A 405 -12.88 -35.46 18.13
C GLU A 405 -11.85 -34.32 18.03
N ALA A 406 -12.19 -33.09 18.45
CA ALA A 406 -11.29 -31.96 18.37
C ALA A 406 -10.25 -32.00 19.50
N THR A 407 -8.99 -31.74 19.14
CA THR A 407 -7.87 -31.65 20.10
C THR A 407 -6.94 -30.50 19.74
N PRO A 408 -6.22 -29.91 20.72
CA PRO A 408 -5.26 -28.86 20.46
C PRO A 408 -4.17 -29.23 19.45
N GLU A 409 -3.83 -30.53 19.39
CA GLU A 409 -2.77 -31.05 18.53
C GLU A 409 -3.20 -31.22 17.06
N ASN A 410 -4.51 -31.45 16.84
CA ASN A 410 -5.03 -31.69 15.49
C ASN A 410 -5.72 -30.46 14.88
N ASP A 411 -6.26 -29.58 15.73
CA ASP A 411 -7.07 -28.42 15.34
C ASP A 411 -6.34 -27.12 15.64
N HIS A 412 -5.24 -26.86 14.93
CA HIS A 412 -4.34 -25.72 15.19
C HIS A 412 -5.03 -24.37 15.11
N LEU A 413 -5.89 -24.16 14.11
CA LEU A 413 -6.66 -22.92 13.98
C LEU A 413 -7.62 -22.72 15.15
N LEU A 414 -8.28 -23.80 15.61
CA LEU A 414 -9.15 -23.75 16.79
C LEU A 414 -8.35 -23.43 18.06
N ASP A 415 -7.17 -24.05 18.25
CA ASP A 415 -6.31 -23.76 19.40
C ASP A 415 -5.78 -22.33 19.39
N GLU A 416 -5.42 -21.81 18.21
CA GLU A 416 -5.08 -20.41 18.06
C GLU A 416 -6.24 -19.50 18.48
N MET A 417 -7.45 -19.77 17.99
CA MET A 417 -8.63 -18.98 18.33
C MET A 417 -8.99 -19.05 19.82
N VAL A 418 -8.80 -20.20 20.48
CA VAL A 418 -8.95 -20.33 21.94
C VAL A 418 -8.03 -19.37 22.67
N GLY A 419 -6.75 -19.32 22.28
CA GLY A 419 -5.79 -18.36 22.85
C GLY A 419 -6.18 -16.91 22.61
N ARG A 420 -6.65 -16.60 21.40
CA ARG A 420 -7.09 -15.25 21.04
C ARG A 420 -8.36 -14.83 21.79
N ALA A 421 -9.30 -15.77 22.01
CA ALA A 421 -10.51 -15.50 22.78
C ALA A 421 -10.23 -15.21 24.26
N ILE A 422 -9.18 -15.81 24.82
CA ILE A 422 -8.73 -15.53 26.20
C ILE A 422 -8.14 -14.12 26.29
N ASN A 423 -7.43 -13.68 25.26
CA ASN A 423 -6.82 -12.35 25.22
C ASN A 423 -7.83 -11.22 24.97
N TYR A 424 -8.98 -11.53 24.35
CA TYR A 424 -10.03 -10.56 24.01
C TYR A 424 -10.77 -10.05 25.23
#